data_0c61e26c957634ebfaa7df282802ab62
#
_entry.id   0c61e26c957634ebfaa7df282802ab62
#
_cell.length_a   1.000
_cell.length_b   1.000
_cell.length_c   1.000
_cell.angle_alpha   90.00
_cell.angle_beta   90.00
_cell.angle_gamma   90.00
#
_symmetry.space_group_name_H-M   'P 1'
#
loop_
_entity.id
_entity.type
_entity.pdbx_description
1 polymer ?
#
loop_
_entity_poly.entity_id
_entity_poly.type
_entity_poly.pdbx_seq_one_letter_code
_entity_poly.pdbx_strand_id
1 'polypeptide(L)'
;MLTRSLLTTNDSLALFTGNANPALAQDIARHLMMPLGRAYVGRFSDGEVNVELMENVRGRDVFIIQPTCPPANDNLMELLVMVDACRRASAARITAVVPYFGYARQDRRPRATRSAITAKLVANMISRAGVNRLLTIDLHADQIQGFFDIPVDNVYASPVLLGDAWKQAYSNVVIVSPDVGGVVRARAFAKRLDDAELAIIDKRRPRPNESKVMNIIGEVKGKTCLLIDDMVDTAGTLCQAAQALKDEGAVKVVAYSTHAVLSGNAIERISSSALDELVVTDTIPLSQEAKACGRIRQLSVAALLAETIRRIRDEESVSSLYVD
;
A
#
# COMPACT_ATOMS: atom_id res chain seq x y z
N MET A 1 30.85 38.72 11.09
CA MET A 1 30.81 37.57 10.14
C MET A 1 30.46 36.33 10.96
N LEU A 2 29.19 35.98 11.00
CA LEU A 2 28.75 34.73 11.62
C LEU A 2 28.96 33.62 10.62
N THR A 3 29.89 32.74 10.88
CA THR A 3 30.15 31.52 10.15
C THR A 3 28.84 30.70 10.06
N ARG A 4 28.30 30.54 8.86
CA ARG A 4 27.29 29.52 8.56
C ARG A 4 27.91 28.20 8.97
N SER A 5 27.55 27.68 10.12
CA SER A 5 27.83 26.31 10.53
C SER A 5 27.37 25.42 9.41
N LEU A 6 28.25 24.58 8.89
CA LEU A 6 27.95 23.47 8.01
C LEU A 6 27.04 22.54 8.80
N LEU A 7 25.71 22.79 8.70
CA LEU A 7 24.71 21.82 9.12
C LEU A 7 25.01 20.57 8.31
N THR A 8 25.37 19.50 8.98
CA THR A 8 25.50 18.18 8.37
C THR A 8 24.18 17.87 7.67
N THR A 9 24.21 17.28 6.49
CA THR A 9 23.03 16.96 5.66
C THR A 9 21.94 16.18 6.39
N ASN A 10 22.23 15.60 7.55
CA ASN A 10 21.29 14.90 8.42
C ASN A 10 20.41 15.85 9.28
N ASP A 11 20.81 17.09 9.53
CA ASP A 11 20.03 18.02 10.37
C ASP A 11 18.82 18.66 9.65
N SER A 12 18.75 18.55 8.34
CA SER A 12 17.65 19.11 7.54
C SER A 12 16.41 18.22 7.46
N LEU A 13 16.55 16.90 7.65
CA LEU A 13 15.47 15.91 7.59
C LEU A 13 14.88 15.63 8.98
N ALA A 14 13.56 15.51 9.07
CA ALA A 14 12.85 15.02 10.24
C ALA A 14 11.84 13.97 9.84
N LEU A 15 11.81 12.85 10.56
CA LEU A 15 10.95 11.72 10.28
C LEU A 15 10.02 11.49 11.48
N PHE A 16 8.71 11.60 11.27
CA PHE A 16 7.70 11.36 12.30
C PHE A 16 6.77 10.20 11.90
N THR A 17 6.14 9.61 12.88
CA THR A 17 5.11 8.59 12.67
C THR A 17 3.86 8.91 13.47
N GLY A 18 2.69 8.64 12.89
CA GLY A 18 1.46 8.47 13.65
C GLY A 18 1.33 7.06 14.22
N ASN A 19 0.14 6.72 14.69
CA ASN A 19 -0.11 5.46 15.40
C ASN A 19 -0.49 4.29 14.48
N ALA A 20 -0.72 4.53 13.19
CA ALA A 20 -1.24 3.48 12.30
C ALA A 20 -0.25 2.33 12.04
N ASN A 21 1.06 2.63 11.93
CA ASN A 21 2.08 1.61 11.68
C ASN A 21 3.47 2.03 12.20
N PRO A 22 3.67 2.13 13.52
CA PRO A 22 4.95 2.54 14.10
C PRO A 22 6.09 1.56 13.79
N ALA A 23 5.79 0.27 13.59
CA ALA A 23 6.80 -0.74 13.28
C ALA A 23 7.45 -0.46 11.92
N LEU A 24 6.65 -0.24 10.87
CA LEU A 24 7.15 0.14 9.55
C LEU A 24 7.96 1.45 9.61
N ALA A 25 7.47 2.44 10.35
CA ALA A 25 8.18 3.72 10.51
C ALA A 25 9.55 3.55 11.17
N GLN A 26 9.65 2.69 12.19
CA GLN A 26 10.93 2.35 12.82
C GLN A 26 11.88 1.63 11.87
N ASP A 27 11.36 0.73 11.04
CA ASP A 27 12.16 0.01 10.06
C ASP A 27 12.68 0.97 8.97
N ILE A 28 11.85 1.89 8.48
CA ILE A 28 12.27 2.98 7.58
C ILE A 28 13.38 3.82 8.22
N ALA A 29 13.20 4.25 9.47
CA ALA A 29 14.19 5.04 10.20
C ALA A 29 15.54 4.31 10.35
N ARG A 30 15.52 2.99 10.59
CA ARG A 30 16.74 2.16 10.63
C ARG A 30 17.45 2.11 9.27
N HIS A 31 16.71 1.96 8.17
CA HIS A 31 17.30 1.98 6.83
C HIS A 31 17.90 3.35 6.46
N LEU A 32 17.29 4.44 6.94
CA LEU A 32 17.78 5.80 6.78
C LEU A 32 18.93 6.14 7.76
N MET A 33 19.26 5.25 8.70
CA MET A 33 20.24 5.46 9.77
C MET A 33 19.99 6.72 10.59
N MET A 34 18.72 7.00 10.90
CA MET A 34 18.30 8.17 11.66
C MET A 34 17.17 7.80 12.65
N PRO A 35 17.04 8.51 13.77
CA PRO A 35 15.93 8.28 14.69
C PRO A 35 14.61 8.84 14.14
N LEU A 36 13.49 8.31 14.62
CA LEU A 36 12.21 8.99 14.54
C LEU A 36 12.22 10.24 15.44
N GLY A 37 11.65 11.32 14.94
CA GLY A 37 11.41 12.54 15.69
C GLY A 37 10.41 12.30 16.85
N ARG A 38 10.62 12.99 17.95
CA ARG A 38 9.76 12.88 19.13
C ARG A 38 8.49 13.70 18.94
N ALA A 39 7.36 13.02 18.97
CA ALA A 39 6.04 13.63 18.98
C ALA A 39 5.13 12.83 19.92
N TYR A 40 4.24 13.52 20.59
CA TYR A 40 3.09 12.91 21.23
C TYR A 40 1.95 12.89 20.21
N VAL A 41 1.40 11.71 19.96
CA VAL A 41 0.21 11.52 19.12
C VAL A 41 -0.78 10.67 19.93
N GLY A 42 -1.82 11.30 20.41
CA GLY A 42 -2.79 10.67 21.30
C GLY A 42 -4.19 11.23 21.10
N ARG A 43 -5.03 11.05 22.12
CA ARG A 43 -6.43 11.51 22.10
C ARG A 43 -6.79 12.18 23.41
N PHE A 44 -7.67 13.15 23.34
CA PHE A 44 -8.41 13.65 24.50
C PHE A 44 -9.46 12.62 24.95
N SER A 45 -10.04 12.82 26.11
CA SER A 45 -11.04 11.91 26.69
C SER A 45 -12.32 11.77 25.87
N ASP A 46 -12.62 12.76 25.04
CA ASP A 46 -13.76 12.78 24.12
C ASP A 46 -13.44 12.09 22.76
N GLY A 47 -12.16 11.69 22.56
CA GLY A 47 -11.71 10.97 21.36
C GLY A 47 -11.08 11.87 20.30
N GLU A 48 -11.05 13.19 20.47
CA GLU A 48 -10.35 14.10 19.56
C GLU A 48 -8.85 13.84 19.54
N VAL A 49 -8.25 13.90 18.34
CA VAL A 49 -6.81 13.69 18.16
C VAL A 49 -6.03 14.85 18.77
N ASN A 50 -5.01 14.52 19.56
CA ASN A 50 -4.08 15.48 20.17
C ASN A 50 -2.65 15.18 19.73
N VAL A 51 -1.99 16.17 19.13
CA VAL A 51 -0.60 16.07 18.65
C VAL A 51 0.25 17.19 19.22
N GLU A 52 1.42 16.82 19.76
CA GLU A 52 2.45 17.76 20.18
C GLU A 52 3.82 17.33 19.62
N LEU A 53 4.47 18.23 18.88
CA LEU A 53 5.85 18.03 18.42
C LEU A 53 6.81 18.39 19.54
N MET A 54 7.66 17.46 19.96
CA MET A 54 8.64 17.62 21.03
C MET A 54 10.03 18.02 20.52
N GLU A 55 10.13 18.39 19.23
CA GLU A 55 11.37 18.78 18.57
C GLU A 55 11.15 20.01 17.69
N ASN A 56 12.24 20.75 17.48
CA ASN A 56 12.21 21.88 16.57
C ASN A 56 12.24 21.40 15.11
N VAL A 57 11.19 21.71 14.36
CA VAL A 57 11.07 21.38 12.93
C VAL A 57 11.18 22.59 12.01
N ARG A 58 11.46 23.78 12.57
CA ARG A 58 11.56 25.02 11.79
C ARG A 58 12.61 24.89 10.69
N GLY A 59 12.19 25.12 9.45
CA GLY A 59 13.07 25.08 8.28
C GLY A 59 13.52 23.67 7.88
N ARG A 60 12.97 22.61 8.50
CA ARG A 60 13.30 21.23 8.18
C ARG A 60 12.37 20.66 7.09
N ASP A 61 12.87 19.67 6.37
CA ASP A 61 12.08 18.80 5.51
C ASP A 61 11.49 17.66 6.35
N VAL A 62 10.19 17.66 6.52
CA VAL A 62 9.47 16.75 7.42
C VAL A 62 8.77 15.68 6.64
N PHE A 63 9.02 14.41 6.98
CA PHE A 63 8.29 13.26 6.47
C PHE A 63 7.42 12.67 7.59
N ILE A 64 6.12 12.52 7.33
CA ILE A 64 5.14 11.96 8.28
C ILE A 64 4.68 10.61 7.73
N ILE A 65 5.06 9.53 8.41
CA ILE A 65 4.69 8.16 8.03
C ILE A 65 3.38 7.80 8.71
N GLN A 66 2.30 7.72 7.94
CA GLN A 66 0.97 7.39 8.45
C GLN A 66 0.10 6.78 7.35
N PRO A 67 0.02 5.46 7.23
CA PRO A 67 -0.98 4.83 6.37
C PRO A 67 -2.38 5.15 6.87
N THR A 68 -3.31 5.41 5.94
CA THR A 68 -4.72 5.68 6.28
C THR A 68 -5.55 4.39 6.23
N CYS A 69 -4.98 3.31 6.79
CA CYS A 69 -5.61 2.01 6.96
C CYS A 69 -6.65 2.03 8.10
N PRO A 70 -7.43 0.96 8.30
CA PRO A 70 -8.38 0.87 9.41
C PRO A 70 -7.70 1.04 10.78
N PRO A 71 -8.30 1.86 11.68
CA PRO A 71 -9.50 2.67 11.52
C PRO A 71 -9.24 3.93 10.67
N ALA A 72 -9.74 3.92 9.42
CA ALA A 72 -9.33 4.86 8.38
C ALA A 72 -9.61 6.33 8.72
N ASN A 73 -10.74 6.63 9.35
CA ASN A 73 -11.12 8.00 9.71
C ASN A 73 -10.16 8.57 10.76
N ASP A 74 -9.81 7.77 11.74
CA ASP A 74 -8.93 8.14 12.83
C ASP A 74 -7.50 8.38 12.32
N ASN A 75 -6.99 7.45 11.53
CA ASN A 75 -5.65 7.53 10.96
C ASN A 75 -5.51 8.69 9.96
N LEU A 76 -6.56 8.98 9.21
CA LEU A 76 -6.59 10.16 8.35
C LEU A 76 -6.58 11.44 9.18
N MET A 77 -7.39 11.53 10.24
CA MET A 77 -7.42 12.70 11.11
C MET A 77 -6.09 12.91 11.83
N GLU A 78 -5.44 11.84 12.33
CA GLU A 78 -4.10 11.93 12.89
C GLU A 78 -3.11 12.55 11.90
N LEU A 79 -3.10 12.07 10.65
CA LEU A 79 -2.24 12.64 9.61
C LEU A 79 -2.48 14.14 9.43
N LEU A 80 -3.74 14.56 9.32
CA LEU A 80 -4.10 15.96 9.10
C LEU A 80 -3.66 16.85 10.26
N VAL A 81 -3.85 16.41 11.51
CA VAL A 81 -3.46 17.16 12.71
C VAL A 81 -1.92 17.23 12.84
N MET A 82 -1.22 16.14 12.53
CA MET A 82 0.26 16.13 12.49
C MET A 82 0.80 17.10 11.45
N VAL A 83 0.20 17.15 10.27
CA VAL A 83 0.56 18.10 9.20
C VAL A 83 0.35 19.55 9.66
N ASP A 84 -0.78 19.87 10.29
CA ASP A 84 -1.04 21.22 10.80
C ASP A 84 -0.05 21.61 11.90
N ALA A 85 0.28 20.69 12.80
CA ALA A 85 1.30 20.93 13.82
C ALA A 85 2.68 21.26 13.21
N CYS A 86 3.14 20.49 12.21
CA CYS A 86 4.38 20.74 11.50
C CYS A 86 4.37 22.10 10.75
N ARG A 87 3.26 22.41 10.10
CA ARG A 87 3.06 23.67 9.37
C ARG A 87 3.14 24.87 10.33
N ARG A 88 2.44 24.82 11.47
CA ARG A 88 2.46 25.87 12.51
C ARG A 88 3.82 26.00 13.17
N ALA A 89 4.57 24.90 13.27
CA ALA A 89 5.95 24.90 13.75
C ALA A 89 6.96 25.38 12.68
N SER A 90 6.50 25.84 11.51
CA SER A 90 7.29 26.39 10.40
C SER A 90 8.25 25.38 9.77
N ALA A 91 7.82 24.12 9.59
CA ALA A 91 8.51 23.19 8.70
C ALA A 91 8.65 23.82 7.30
N ALA A 92 9.78 23.60 6.63
CA ALA A 92 10.00 24.14 5.28
C ALA A 92 9.22 23.38 4.22
N ARG A 93 9.17 22.06 4.35
CA ARG A 93 8.45 21.15 3.46
C ARG A 93 7.86 20.00 4.29
N ILE A 94 6.66 19.55 3.92
CA ILE A 94 5.98 18.43 4.58
C ILE A 94 5.62 17.40 3.51
N THR A 95 6.19 16.20 3.62
CA THR A 95 5.86 15.05 2.79
C THR A 95 5.04 14.06 3.61
N ALA A 96 3.81 13.78 3.18
CA ALA A 96 3.01 12.73 3.75
C ALA A 96 3.41 11.38 3.11
N VAL A 97 3.94 10.47 3.91
CA VAL A 97 4.25 9.09 3.52
C VAL A 97 3.07 8.23 3.95
N VAL A 98 2.23 7.88 2.99
CA VAL A 98 0.97 7.15 3.17
C VAL A 98 1.07 5.81 2.46
N PRO A 99 1.73 4.78 3.05
CA PRO A 99 1.98 3.49 2.39
C PRO A 99 0.71 2.82 1.89
N TYR A 100 -0.40 2.98 2.60
CA TYR A 100 -1.74 2.62 2.16
C TYR A 100 -2.64 3.86 2.15
N PHE A 101 -3.15 4.21 0.97
CA PHE A 101 -4.08 5.31 0.79
C PHE A 101 -5.53 4.83 0.92
N GLY A 102 -6.13 5.07 2.06
CA GLY A 102 -7.53 4.74 2.33
C GLY A 102 -8.49 5.52 1.41
N TYR A 103 -9.72 5.01 1.26
CA TYR A 103 -10.74 5.56 0.34
C TYR A 103 -10.41 5.47 -1.16
N ALA A 104 -9.28 4.90 -1.55
CA ALA A 104 -8.84 4.78 -2.95
C ALA A 104 -9.84 4.05 -3.86
N ARG A 105 -10.62 3.11 -3.31
CA ARG A 105 -11.62 2.33 -4.08
C ARG A 105 -12.80 3.14 -4.59
N GLN A 106 -13.01 4.36 -4.07
CA GLN A 106 -14.04 5.30 -4.51
C GLN A 106 -13.42 6.41 -5.37
N ASP A 107 -12.74 6.00 -6.44
CA ASP A 107 -12.00 6.85 -7.39
C ASP A 107 -12.90 7.43 -8.47
N ARG A 108 -14.08 6.89 -8.66
CA ARG A 108 -15.04 7.27 -9.69
C ARG A 108 -16.48 7.05 -9.23
N ARG A 109 -17.40 7.77 -9.85
CA ARG A 109 -18.82 7.55 -9.66
C ARG A 109 -19.33 6.50 -10.65
N PRO A 110 -19.84 5.35 -10.21
CA PRO A 110 -20.49 4.38 -11.08
C PRO A 110 -21.68 5.02 -11.83
N ARG A 111 -21.93 4.54 -13.05
CA ARG A 111 -23.08 5.03 -13.85
C ARG A 111 -24.39 4.83 -13.08
N ALA A 112 -25.29 5.80 -13.22
CA ALA A 112 -26.62 5.83 -12.58
C ALA A 112 -26.63 5.83 -11.04
N THR A 113 -25.51 6.15 -10.37
CA THR A 113 -25.47 6.32 -8.92
C THR A 113 -25.25 7.78 -8.52
N ARG A 114 -25.67 8.14 -7.30
CA ARG A 114 -25.42 9.45 -6.69
C ARG A 114 -24.43 9.29 -5.54
N SER A 115 -23.27 8.68 -5.82
CA SER A 115 -22.20 8.42 -4.85
C SER A 115 -21.12 9.49 -4.89
N ALA A 116 -20.40 9.64 -3.78
CA ALA A 116 -19.23 10.50 -3.70
C ALA A 116 -18.06 9.91 -4.50
N ILE A 117 -17.07 10.75 -4.81
CA ILE A 117 -15.72 10.35 -5.24
C ILE A 117 -14.81 10.64 -4.04
N THR A 118 -14.78 9.71 -3.09
CA THR A 118 -14.17 9.93 -1.77
C THR A 118 -12.65 10.04 -1.86
N ALA A 119 -12.03 9.36 -2.83
CA ALA A 119 -10.60 9.51 -3.10
C ALA A 119 -10.23 10.97 -3.41
N LYS A 120 -11.05 11.69 -4.21
CA LYS A 120 -10.84 13.13 -4.48
C LYS A 120 -11.04 13.99 -3.24
N LEU A 121 -12.06 13.67 -2.43
CA LEU A 121 -12.31 14.39 -1.18
C LEU A 121 -11.09 14.29 -0.24
N VAL A 122 -10.58 13.08 -0.02
CA VAL A 122 -9.41 12.83 0.83
C VAL A 122 -8.16 13.50 0.26
N ALA A 123 -7.94 13.43 -1.05
CA ALA A 123 -6.84 14.14 -1.71
C ALA A 123 -6.88 15.65 -1.46
N ASN A 124 -8.07 16.26 -1.55
CA ASN A 124 -8.26 17.67 -1.25
C ASN A 124 -7.97 18.00 0.22
N MET A 125 -8.43 17.16 1.17
CA MET A 125 -8.19 17.36 2.61
C MET A 125 -6.69 17.35 2.91
N ILE A 126 -5.95 16.37 2.40
CA ILE A 126 -4.50 16.25 2.58
C ILE A 126 -3.77 17.46 1.97
N SER A 127 -4.09 17.83 0.74
CA SER A 127 -3.47 18.99 0.07
C SER A 127 -3.74 20.29 0.83
N ARG A 128 -4.97 20.49 1.28
CA ARG A 128 -5.38 21.72 2.01
C ARG A 128 -4.85 21.80 3.43
N ALA A 129 -4.56 20.67 4.08
CA ALA A 129 -3.91 20.65 5.38
C ALA A 129 -2.50 21.28 5.34
N GLY A 130 -1.83 21.23 4.17
CA GLY A 130 -0.52 21.86 3.97
C GLY A 130 0.58 20.85 3.60
N VAL A 131 0.23 19.66 3.13
CA VAL A 131 1.18 18.71 2.55
C VAL A 131 1.72 19.28 1.24
N ASN A 132 3.04 19.22 1.06
CA ASN A 132 3.72 19.67 -0.15
C ASN A 132 3.93 18.52 -1.16
N ARG A 133 3.93 17.27 -0.71
CA ARG A 133 4.14 16.07 -1.52
C ARG A 133 3.50 14.86 -0.85
N LEU A 134 2.91 13.96 -1.62
CA LEU A 134 2.45 12.66 -1.16
C LEU A 134 3.38 11.57 -1.68
N LEU A 135 3.82 10.67 -0.81
CA LEU A 135 4.45 9.40 -1.16
C LEU A 135 3.50 8.26 -0.76
N THR A 136 3.18 7.38 -1.69
CA THR A 136 2.28 6.24 -1.47
C THR A 136 2.75 5.01 -2.24
N ILE A 137 2.17 3.85 -1.94
CA ILE A 137 2.47 2.59 -2.63
C ILE A 137 1.21 2.06 -3.30
N ASP A 138 1.31 1.61 -4.55
CA ASP A 138 0.29 0.89 -5.32
C ASP A 138 -1.13 1.46 -5.15
N LEU A 139 -1.35 2.68 -5.59
CA LEU A 139 -2.69 3.24 -5.63
C LEU A 139 -3.65 2.28 -6.37
N HIS A 140 -4.86 2.12 -5.84
CA HIS A 140 -5.91 1.28 -6.45
C HIS A 140 -6.16 1.62 -7.92
N ALA A 141 -6.02 2.90 -8.26
CA ALA A 141 -6.13 3.40 -9.62
C ALA A 141 -5.12 4.54 -9.82
N ASP A 142 -4.26 4.45 -10.83
CA ASP A 142 -3.18 5.40 -11.07
C ASP A 142 -3.67 6.84 -11.29
N GLN A 143 -4.87 7.01 -11.84
CA GLN A 143 -5.49 8.33 -12.05
C GLN A 143 -5.75 9.09 -10.75
N ILE A 144 -5.73 8.44 -9.57
CA ILE A 144 -5.85 9.12 -8.27
C ILE A 144 -4.73 10.15 -8.06
N GLN A 145 -3.55 9.94 -8.66
CA GLN A 145 -2.46 10.92 -8.67
C GLN A 145 -2.94 12.28 -9.20
N GLY A 146 -3.79 12.28 -10.22
CA GLY A 146 -4.39 13.49 -10.79
C GLY A 146 -5.45 14.17 -9.91
N PHE A 147 -5.81 13.58 -8.76
CA PHE A 147 -6.74 14.21 -7.81
C PHE A 147 -6.05 15.19 -6.87
N PHE A 148 -4.72 15.13 -6.80
CA PHE A 148 -3.91 16.02 -5.98
C PHE A 148 -3.43 17.22 -6.79
N ASP A 149 -3.39 18.39 -6.16
CA ASP A 149 -2.78 19.61 -6.71
C ASP A 149 -1.30 19.74 -6.29
N ILE A 150 -0.75 18.69 -5.67
CA ILE A 150 0.63 18.56 -5.22
C ILE A 150 1.29 17.36 -5.89
N PRO A 151 2.63 17.29 -5.98
CA PRO A 151 3.33 16.11 -6.48
C PRO A 151 2.97 14.85 -5.71
N VAL A 152 2.77 13.74 -6.44
CA VAL A 152 2.51 12.41 -5.90
C VAL A 152 3.55 11.44 -6.44
N ASP A 153 4.28 10.80 -5.54
CA ASP A 153 5.14 9.67 -5.85
C ASP A 153 4.38 8.39 -5.50
N ASN A 154 3.78 7.76 -6.51
CA ASN A 154 3.17 6.43 -6.37
C ASN A 154 4.24 5.39 -6.70
N VAL A 155 4.85 4.77 -5.68
CA VAL A 155 5.83 3.71 -5.86
C VAL A 155 5.13 2.34 -5.92
N TYR A 156 5.79 1.34 -6.50
CA TYR A 156 5.21 0.01 -6.66
C TYR A 156 5.91 -0.99 -5.74
N ALA A 157 5.14 -1.85 -5.06
CA ALA A 157 5.67 -2.94 -4.26
C ALA A 157 6.18 -4.11 -5.13
N SER A 158 5.94 -4.07 -6.43
CA SER A 158 6.31 -5.15 -7.35
C SER A 158 7.78 -5.60 -7.23
N PRO A 159 8.81 -4.76 -7.02
CA PRO A 159 10.18 -5.24 -6.83
C PRO A 159 10.34 -6.12 -5.57
N VAL A 160 9.60 -5.79 -4.50
CA VAL A 160 9.63 -6.56 -3.24
C VAL A 160 8.92 -7.91 -3.43
N LEU A 161 7.73 -7.89 -4.05
CA LEU A 161 6.93 -9.09 -4.31
C LEU A 161 7.62 -10.02 -5.31
N LEU A 162 8.20 -9.48 -6.38
CA LEU A 162 8.99 -10.24 -7.36
C LEU A 162 10.24 -10.86 -6.73
N GLY A 163 10.97 -10.09 -5.92
CA GLY A 163 12.15 -10.59 -5.22
C GLY A 163 11.84 -11.78 -4.32
N ASP A 164 10.65 -11.82 -3.73
CA ASP A 164 10.18 -12.97 -2.97
C ASP A 164 9.81 -14.14 -3.90
N ALA A 165 9.01 -13.88 -4.95
CA ALA A 165 8.62 -14.92 -5.91
C ALA A 165 9.84 -15.62 -6.55
N TRP A 166 10.90 -14.88 -6.85
CA TRP A 166 12.19 -15.41 -7.30
C TRP A 166 12.83 -16.34 -6.26
N LYS A 167 12.85 -15.91 -5.00
CA LYS A 167 13.44 -16.70 -3.89
C LYS A 167 12.69 -18.00 -3.64
N GLN A 168 11.36 -18.02 -3.86
CA GLN A 168 10.54 -19.21 -3.70
C GLN A 168 10.78 -20.25 -4.80
N ALA A 169 11.36 -19.86 -5.94
CA ALA A 169 11.72 -20.71 -7.05
C ALA A 169 10.58 -21.65 -7.49
N TYR A 170 9.38 -21.09 -7.62
CA TYR A 170 8.22 -21.85 -8.06
C TYR A 170 8.45 -22.50 -9.44
N SER A 171 8.04 -23.75 -9.61
CA SER A 171 8.11 -24.45 -10.88
C SER A 171 6.83 -24.28 -11.69
N ASN A 172 6.95 -24.22 -13.02
CA ASN A 172 5.83 -24.16 -13.97
C ASN A 172 4.81 -23.07 -13.62
N VAL A 173 5.29 -21.82 -13.58
CA VAL A 173 4.51 -20.66 -13.11
C VAL A 173 3.59 -20.11 -14.19
N VAL A 174 2.37 -19.76 -13.79
CA VAL A 174 1.46 -18.88 -14.55
C VAL A 174 1.03 -17.73 -13.64
N ILE A 175 1.11 -16.51 -14.15
CA ILE A 175 0.61 -15.33 -13.45
C ILE A 175 -0.88 -15.19 -13.73
N VAL A 176 -1.67 -14.94 -12.69
CA VAL A 176 -3.12 -14.89 -12.82
C VAL A 176 -3.63 -13.52 -12.37
N SER A 177 -4.40 -12.86 -13.23
CA SER A 177 -5.18 -11.71 -12.85
C SER A 177 -6.51 -12.14 -12.25
N PRO A 178 -6.88 -11.73 -11.02
CA PRO A 178 -8.13 -12.12 -10.38
C PRO A 178 -9.37 -11.51 -11.03
N ASP A 179 -9.21 -10.51 -11.92
CA ASP A 179 -10.25 -9.90 -12.74
C ASP A 179 -9.66 -9.14 -13.92
N VAL A 180 -10.54 -8.59 -14.78
CA VAL A 180 -10.12 -7.83 -15.98
C VAL A 180 -9.40 -6.52 -15.62
N GLY A 181 -9.71 -5.92 -14.48
CA GLY A 181 -9.09 -4.66 -14.03
C GLY A 181 -7.61 -4.82 -13.64
N GLY A 182 -7.22 -5.96 -13.09
CA GLY A 182 -5.85 -6.26 -12.66
C GLY A 182 -4.90 -6.73 -13.76
N VAL A 183 -5.37 -6.91 -15.01
CA VAL A 183 -4.59 -7.50 -16.10
C VAL A 183 -3.28 -6.76 -16.38
N VAL A 184 -3.28 -5.43 -16.32
CA VAL A 184 -2.08 -4.63 -16.58
C VAL A 184 -1.00 -4.94 -15.54
N ARG A 185 -1.38 -4.99 -14.27
CA ARG A 185 -0.48 -5.32 -13.14
C ARG A 185 0.05 -6.77 -13.27
N ALA A 186 -0.84 -7.72 -13.52
CA ALA A 186 -0.46 -9.12 -13.70
C ALA A 186 0.51 -9.31 -14.88
N ARG A 187 0.28 -8.62 -15.99
CA ARG A 187 1.15 -8.66 -17.17
C ARG A 187 2.53 -8.07 -16.88
N ALA A 188 2.59 -6.93 -16.18
CA ALA A 188 3.86 -6.33 -15.77
C ALA A 188 4.65 -7.26 -14.84
N PHE A 189 3.97 -7.99 -13.96
CA PHE A 189 4.59 -8.99 -13.09
C PHE A 189 5.09 -10.20 -13.89
N ALA A 190 4.29 -10.71 -14.83
CA ALA A 190 4.65 -11.84 -15.69
C ALA A 190 5.90 -11.56 -16.54
N LYS A 191 5.95 -10.36 -17.17
CA LYS A 191 7.09 -9.94 -17.98
C LYS A 191 8.41 -9.94 -17.19
N ARG A 192 8.35 -9.62 -15.89
CA ARG A 192 9.52 -9.57 -15.01
C ARG A 192 9.84 -10.91 -14.35
N LEU A 193 8.95 -11.87 -14.41
CA LEU A 193 9.15 -13.24 -13.92
C LEU A 193 9.38 -14.18 -15.13
N ASP A 194 10.48 -13.98 -15.84
CA ASP A 194 10.93 -14.75 -17.00
C ASP A 194 9.86 -14.87 -18.12
N ASP A 195 9.12 -13.79 -18.40
CA ASP A 195 8.00 -13.80 -19.37
C ASP A 195 6.99 -14.94 -19.11
N ALA A 196 6.70 -15.19 -17.83
CA ALA A 196 5.75 -16.22 -17.42
C ALA A 196 4.40 -16.05 -18.13
N GLU A 197 3.74 -17.16 -18.39
CA GLU A 197 2.41 -17.16 -19.02
C GLU A 197 1.40 -16.38 -18.17
N LEU A 198 0.36 -15.83 -18.82
CA LEU A 198 -0.69 -15.04 -18.17
C LEU A 198 -2.04 -15.75 -18.32
N ALA A 199 -2.76 -15.88 -17.21
CA ALA A 199 -4.17 -16.25 -17.20
C ALA A 199 -5.04 -15.15 -16.58
N ILE A 200 -6.30 -15.09 -16.94
CA ILE A 200 -7.24 -14.07 -16.48
C ILE A 200 -8.51 -14.75 -15.99
N ILE A 201 -9.01 -14.34 -14.84
CA ILE A 201 -10.31 -14.78 -14.33
C ILE A 201 -11.36 -13.76 -14.75
N ASP A 202 -12.23 -14.15 -15.70
CA ASP A 202 -13.38 -13.35 -16.13
C ASP A 202 -14.63 -13.74 -15.31
N LYS A 203 -15.09 -12.79 -14.48
CA LYS A 203 -16.24 -12.97 -13.61
C LYS A 203 -17.51 -12.54 -14.33
N ARG A 204 -18.27 -13.48 -14.83
CA ARG A 204 -19.57 -13.21 -15.45
C ARG A 204 -20.72 -13.54 -14.50
N ARG A 205 -21.71 -12.66 -14.44
CA ARG A 205 -23.04 -12.97 -13.91
C ARG A 205 -23.95 -13.20 -15.11
N PRO A 206 -24.27 -14.45 -15.46
CA PRO A 206 -25.13 -14.72 -16.62
C PRO A 206 -26.51 -14.09 -16.46
N ARG A 207 -27.07 -14.07 -15.22
CA ARG A 207 -28.36 -13.45 -14.89
C ARG A 207 -28.37 -12.95 -13.43
N PRO A 208 -29.27 -12.00 -13.06
CA PRO A 208 -29.56 -11.69 -11.66
C PRO A 208 -29.97 -12.95 -10.91
N ASN A 209 -29.37 -13.22 -9.75
CA ASN A 209 -29.58 -14.40 -8.89
C ASN A 209 -28.97 -15.74 -9.35
N GLU A 210 -28.20 -15.78 -10.43
CA GLU A 210 -27.40 -16.96 -10.76
C GLU A 210 -26.02 -16.89 -10.10
N SER A 211 -25.43 -18.08 -9.82
CA SER A 211 -24.08 -18.20 -9.27
C SER A 211 -23.07 -17.52 -10.20
N LYS A 212 -22.08 -16.85 -9.63
CA LYS A 212 -20.98 -16.27 -10.42
C LYS A 212 -20.22 -17.40 -11.10
N VAL A 213 -20.23 -17.43 -12.42
CA VAL A 213 -19.37 -18.30 -13.18
C VAL A 213 -18.02 -17.60 -13.34
N MET A 214 -16.95 -18.29 -12.93
CA MET A 214 -15.58 -17.85 -13.19
C MET A 214 -15.09 -18.56 -14.45
N ASN A 215 -14.86 -17.80 -15.50
CA ASN A 215 -14.26 -18.30 -16.72
C ASN A 215 -12.76 -17.99 -16.69
N ILE A 216 -11.92 -19.02 -16.78
CA ILE A 216 -10.47 -18.85 -16.80
C ILE A 216 -10.02 -18.83 -18.25
N ILE A 217 -9.34 -17.74 -18.63
CA ILE A 217 -8.73 -17.55 -19.94
C ILE A 217 -7.24 -17.77 -19.77
N GLY A 218 -6.69 -18.80 -20.37
CA GLY A 218 -5.30 -19.25 -20.24
C GLY A 218 -5.20 -20.65 -19.67
N GLU A 219 -4.03 -21.28 -19.79
CA GLU A 219 -3.78 -22.66 -19.35
C GLU A 219 -3.24 -22.67 -17.93
N VAL A 220 -3.94 -23.34 -17.00
CA VAL A 220 -3.57 -23.41 -15.58
C VAL A 220 -3.35 -24.82 -15.05
N LYS A 221 -3.75 -25.83 -15.84
CA LYS A 221 -3.66 -27.24 -15.45
C LYS A 221 -2.20 -27.68 -15.25
N GLY A 222 -1.94 -28.27 -14.11
CA GLY A 222 -0.59 -28.74 -13.76
C GLY A 222 0.41 -27.63 -13.43
N LYS A 223 -0.06 -26.36 -13.26
CA LYS A 223 0.80 -25.20 -13.02
C LYS A 223 0.69 -24.66 -11.60
N THR A 224 1.71 -23.90 -11.20
CA THR A 224 1.68 -23.02 -10.02
C THR A 224 1.11 -21.68 -10.43
N CYS A 225 -0.06 -21.32 -9.91
CA CYS A 225 -0.76 -20.06 -10.18
C CYS A 225 -0.37 -19.00 -9.17
N LEU A 226 0.17 -17.88 -9.65
CA LEU A 226 0.44 -16.69 -8.82
C LEU A 226 -0.63 -15.63 -9.11
N LEU A 227 -1.59 -15.48 -8.20
CA LEU A 227 -2.62 -14.43 -8.25
C LEU A 227 -2.01 -13.09 -7.83
N ILE A 228 -2.09 -12.06 -8.68
CA ILE A 228 -1.52 -10.74 -8.42
C ILE A 228 -2.63 -9.71 -8.27
N ASP A 229 -2.69 -9.03 -7.10
CA ASP A 229 -3.67 -7.98 -6.83
C ASP A 229 -3.05 -6.80 -6.07
N ASP A 230 -3.74 -5.65 -6.01
CA ASP A 230 -3.29 -4.51 -5.19
C ASP A 230 -3.67 -4.70 -3.72
N MET A 231 -4.85 -5.22 -3.44
CA MET A 231 -5.32 -5.37 -2.06
C MET A 231 -6.19 -6.60 -1.85
N VAL A 232 -6.13 -7.11 -0.63
CA VAL A 232 -7.07 -8.13 -0.15
C VAL A 232 -7.90 -7.52 0.99
N ASP A 233 -9.21 -7.35 0.74
CA ASP A 233 -10.15 -6.84 1.74
C ASP A 233 -10.86 -8.01 2.44
N THR A 234 -12.02 -8.43 1.99
CA THR A 234 -12.79 -9.52 2.63
C THR A 234 -12.36 -10.93 2.20
N ALA A 235 -11.38 -11.03 1.33
CA ALA A 235 -10.83 -12.25 0.72
C ALA A 235 -11.83 -13.11 -0.07
N GLY A 236 -13.11 -12.72 -0.14
CA GLY A 236 -14.12 -13.55 -0.81
C GLY A 236 -13.81 -13.82 -2.29
N THR A 237 -13.45 -12.78 -3.03
CA THR A 237 -13.06 -12.88 -4.44
C THR A 237 -11.82 -13.72 -4.63
N LEU A 238 -10.81 -13.50 -3.80
CA LEU A 238 -9.52 -14.21 -3.86
C LEU A 238 -9.69 -15.71 -3.60
N CYS A 239 -10.45 -16.07 -2.56
CA CYS A 239 -10.70 -17.48 -2.23
C CYS A 239 -11.53 -18.20 -3.31
N GLN A 240 -12.52 -17.52 -3.90
CA GLN A 240 -13.27 -18.07 -5.03
C GLN A 240 -12.38 -18.25 -6.26
N ALA A 241 -11.48 -17.30 -6.53
CA ALA A 241 -10.50 -17.41 -7.61
C ALA A 241 -9.56 -18.62 -7.41
N ALA A 242 -9.06 -18.78 -6.18
CA ALA A 242 -8.21 -19.92 -5.83
C ALA A 242 -8.92 -21.25 -6.01
N GLN A 243 -10.20 -21.36 -5.60
CA GLN A 243 -10.99 -22.56 -5.79
C GLN A 243 -11.16 -22.87 -7.27
N ALA A 244 -11.56 -21.90 -8.11
CA ALA A 244 -11.73 -22.08 -9.54
C ALA A 244 -10.44 -22.56 -10.23
N LEU A 245 -9.28 -22.01 -9.84
CA LEU A 245 -7.98 -22.46 -10.36
C LEU A 245 -7.67 -23.91 -9.96
N LYS A 246 -7.97 -24.29 -8.72
CA LYS A 246 -7.80 -25.69 -8.28
C LYS A 246 -8.74 -26.64 -8.99
N ASP A 247 -9.99 -26.24 -9.23
CA ASP A 247 -10.97 -27.03 -9.96
C ASP A 247 -10.54 -27.29 -11.43
N GLU A 248 -9.84 -26.31 -12.04
CA GLU A 248 -9.20 -26.42 -13.36
C GLU A 248 -7.84 -27.14 -13.34
N GLY A 249 -7.44 -27.69 -12.20
CA GLY A 249 -6.27 -28.54 -12.07
C GLY A 249 -4.96 -27.83 -11.78
N ALA A 250 -4.98 -26.60 -11.25
CA ALA A 250 -3.78 -25.95 -10.73
C ALA A 250 -3.19 -26.74 -9.55
N VAL A 251 -1.88 -26.96 -9.56
CA VAL A 251 -1.17 -27.71 -8.50
C VAL A 251 -1.05 -26.88 -7.24
N LYS A 252 -0.69 -25.61 -7.40
CA LYS A 252 -0.51 -24.67 -6.30
C LYS A 252 -1.11 -23.32 -6.67
N VAL A 253 -1.73 -22.64 -5.69
CA VAL A 253 -2.27 -21.29 -5.85
C VAL A 253 -1.76 -20.40 -4.75
N VAL A 254 -0.93 -19.43 -5.10
CA VAL A 254 -0.36 -18.42 -4.18
C VAL A 254 -0.86 -17.06 -4.62
N ALA A 255 -1.25 -16.22 -3.66
CA ALA A 255 -1.62 -14.84 -3.94
C ALA A 255 -0.54 -13.89 -3.45
N TYR A 256 -0.20 -12.91 -4.26
CA TYR A 256 0.65 -11.77 -3.93
C TYR A 256 -0.19 -10.50 -3.99
N SER A 257 -0.23 -9.76 -2.90
CA SER A 257 -0.99 -8.53 -2.79
C SER A 257 -0.23 -7.48 -1.98
N THR A 258 -0.32 -6.23 -2.39
CA THR A 258 0.37 -5.15 -1.68
C THR A 258 -0.30 -4.85 -0.36
N HIS A 259 -1.63 -4.66 -0.34
CA HIS A 259 -2.34 -4.16 0.83
C HIS A 259 -3.19 -5.22 1.51
N ALA A 260 -2.83 -5.56 2.75
CA ALA A 260 -3.54 -6.51 3.59
C ALA A 260 -4.63 -5.81 4.41
N VAL A 261 -5.75 -5.43 3.79
CA VAL A 261 -6.88 -4.80 4.53
C VAL A 261 -7.52 -5.80 5.47
N LEU A 262 -7.75 -7.02 5.00
CA LEU A 262 -8.19 -8.20 5.75
C LEU A 262 -9.38 -7.93 6.68
N SER A 263 -10.42 -7.27 6.15
CA SER A 263 -11.59 -6.91 6.92
C SER A 263 -12.60 -8.06 7.09
N GLY A 264 -13.44 -7.94 8.12
CA GLY A 264 -14.48 -8.93 8.41
C GLY A 264 -13.90 -10.33 8.61
N ASN A 265 -14.48 -11.35 7.99
CA ASN A 265 -14.07 -12.75 8.14
C ASN A 265 -12.98 -13.16 7.13
N ALA A 266 -12.10 -12.24 6.71
CA ALA A 266 -11.08 -12.51 5.69
C ALA A 266 -10.13 -13.64 6.10
N ILE A 267 -9.67 -13.63 7.34
CA ILE A 267 -8.69 -14.61 7.86
C ILE A 267 -9.31 -16.02 7.92
N GLU A 268 -10.54 -16.14 8.42
CA GLU A 268 -11.28 -17.40 8.44
C GLU A 268 -11.47 -17.98 7.03
N ARG A 269 -11.86 -17.12 6.07
CA ARG A 269 -12.01 -17.51 4.66
C ARG A 269 -10.70 -17.98 4.05
N ILE A 270 -9.60 -17.27 4.29
CA ILE A 270 -8.27 -17.67 3.81
C ILE A 270 -7.87 -19.01 4.40
N SER A 271 -8.04 -19.19 5.71
CA SER A 271 -7.67 -20.41 6.41
C SER A 271 -8.43 -21.64 5.92
N SER A 272 -9.72 -21.49 5.52
CA SER A 272 -10.58 -22.56 5.05
C SER A 272 -10.62 -22.72 3.53
N SER A 273 -9.93 -21.86 2.75
CA SER A 273 -9.99 -21.84 1.30
C SER A 273 -9.03 -22.83 0.64
N ALA A 274 -9.12 -22.93 -0.69
CA ALA A 274 -8.18 -23.64 -1.54
C ALA A 274 -6.87 -22.86 -1.82
N LEU A 275 -6.74 -21.64 -1.29
CA LEU A 275 -5.52 -20.85 -1.41
C LEU A 275 -4.40 -21.48 -0.58
N ASP A 276 -3.26 -21.77 -1.19
CA ASP A 276 -2.13 -22.35 -0.47
C ASP A 276 -1.40 -21.32 0.39
N GLU A 277 -1.20 -20.09 -0.12
CA GLU A 277 -0.52 -19.02 0.59
C GLU A 277 -0.99 -17.64 0.12
N LEU A 278 -1.08 -16.68 1.05
CA LEU A 278 -1.24 -15.26 0.77
C LEU A 278 0.03 -14.51 1.22
N VAL A 279 0.71 -13.87 0.28
CA VAL A 279 1.87 -13.01 0.53
C VAL A 279 1.44 -11.56 0.41
N VAL A 280 1.67 -10.78 1.46
CA VAL A 280 1.29 -9.37 1.54
C VAL A 280 2.46 -8.51 1.98
N THR A 281 2.32 -7.18 1.86
CA THR A 281 3.32 -6.27 2.42
C THR A 281 2.89 -5.69 3.76
N ASP A 282 3.82 -5.01 4.43
CA ASP A 282 3.59 -4.32 5.70
C ASP A 282 3.11 -2.87 5.54
N THR A 283 2.57 -2.50 4.38
CA THR A 283 1.88 -1.21 4.17
C THR A 283 0.71 -1.01 5.14
N ILE A 284 0.11 -2.11 5.59
CA ILE A 284 -0.89 -2.20 6.64
C ILE A 284 -0.38 -3.21 7.68
N PRO A 285 -0.37 -2.89 8.98
CA PRO A 285 0.03 -3.84 10.00
C PRO A 285 -0.95 -5.00 10.10
N LEU A 286 -0.44 -6.22 10.16
CA LEU A 286 -1.28 -7.41 10.37
C LEU A 286 -1.81 -7.45 11.81
N SER A 287 -3.08 -7.82 11.96
CA SER A 287 -3.66 -8.18 13.25
C SER A 287 -2.95 -9.40 13.86
N GLN A 288 -3.11 -9.63 15.17
CA GLN A 288 -2.54 -10.81 15.81
C GLN A 288 -3.09 -12.11 15.22
N GLU A 289 -4.37 -12.12 14.85
CA GLU A 289 -5.02 -13.24 14.20
C GLU A 289 -4.42 -13.52 12.81
N ALA A 290 -4.18 -12.48 12.01
CA ALA A 290 -3.55 -12.61 10.70
C ALA A 290 -2.09 -13.12 10.81
N LYS A 291 -1.33 -12.65 11.82
CA LYS A 291 0.03 -13.14 12.11
C LYS A 291 0.06 -14.61 12.54
N ALA A 292 -0.97 -15.06 13.24
CA ALA A 292 -1.10 -16.45 13.66
C ALA A 292 -1.58 -17.38 12.53
N CYS A 293 -2.10 -16.83 11.43
CA CYS A 293 -2.56 -17.61 10.29
C CYS A 293 -1.36 -18.16 9.50
N GLY A 294 -1.14 -19.45 9.52
CA GLY A 294 -0.02 -20.12 8.83
C GLY A 294 -0.04 -19.99 7.29
N ARG A 295 -1.10 -19.42 6.72
CA ARG A 295 -1.23 -19.18 5.27
C ARG A 295 -0.95 -17.73 4.85
N ILE A 296 -0.69 -16.83 5.81
CA ILE A 296 -0.41 -15.42 5.54
C ILE A 296 1.05 -15.13 5.86
N ARG A 297 1.78 -14.62 4.88
CA ARG A 297 3.17 -14.22 5.04
C ARG A 297 3.32 -12.74 4.66
N GLN A 298 4.11 -12.00 5.45
CA GLN A 298 4.28 -10.55 5.28
C GLN A 298 5.72 -10.22 4.87
N LEU A 299 5.85 -9.35 3.88
CA LEU A 299 7.11 -8.79 3.38
C LEU A 299 7.20 -7.31 3.79
N SER A 300 8.40 -6.82 4.05
CA SER A 300 8.58 -5.41 4.39
C SER A 300 8.88 -4.57 3.17
N VAL A 301 8.22 -3.41 3.08
CA VAL A 301 8.50 -2.34 2.11
C VAL A 301 9.37 -1.23 2.69
N ALA A 302 9.90 -1.41 3.90
CA ALA A 302 10.68 -0.38 4.61
C ALA A 302 11.90 0.09 3.80
N ALA A 303 12.66 -0.83 3.20
CA ALA A 303 13.82 -0.50 2.38
C ALA A 303 13.44 0.32 1.13
N LEU A 304 12.33 -0.04 0.47
CA LEU A 304 11.81 0.68 -0.70
C LEU A 304 11.40 2.11 -0.32
N LEU A 305 10.65 2.27 0.78
CA LEU A 305 10.22 3.59 1.25
C LEU A 305 11.40 4.44 1.73
N ALA A 306 12.36 3.85 2.44
CA ALA A 306 13.56 4.54 2.89
C ALA A 306 14.38 5.08 1.70
N GLU A 307 14.62 4.27 0.68
CA GLU A 307 15.32 4.70 -0.52
C GLU A 307 14.54 5.79 -1.27
N THR A 308 13.20 5.67 -1.34
CA THR A 308 12.38 6.71 -1.95
C THR A 308 12.45 8.03 -1.17
N ILE A 309 12.37 7.99 0.16
CA ILE A 309 12.52 9.16 1.04
C ILE A 309 13.90 9.80 0.85
N ARG A 310 14.97 9.00 0.80
CA ARG A 310 16.32 9.50 0.52
C ARG A 310 16.38 10.25 -0.81
N ARG A 311 15.85 9.65 -1.89
CA ARG A 311 15.83 10.28 -3.21
C ARG A 311 15.02 11.57 -3.26
N ILE A 312 13.84 11.59 -2.63
CA ILE A 312 13.03 12.82 -2.53
C ILE A 312 13.80 13.92 -1.80
N ARG A 313 14.49 13.60 -0.69
CA ARG A 313 15.32 14.54 0.05
C ARG A 313 16.48 15.08 -0.79
N ASP A 314 17.17 14.17 -1.50
CA ASP A 314 18.37 14.48 -2.26
C ASP A 314 18.06 15.02 -3.69
N GLU A 315 16.75 15.21 -3.99
CA GLU A 315 16.22 15.68 -5.29
C GLU A 315 16.62 14.76 -6.46
N GLU A 316 16.78 13.46 -6.17
CA GLU A 316 17.06 12.43 -7.15
C GLU A 316 15.76 11.85 -7.77
N SER A 317 15.90 11.26 -8.95
CA SER A 317 14.78 10.61 -9.65
C SER A 317 14.26 9.39 -8.87
N VAL A 318 12.96 9.37 -8.59
CA VAL A 318 12.25 8.22 -8.00
C VAL A 318 11.88 7.20 -9.08
N SER A 319 11.67 7.62 -10.34
CA SER A 319 11.23 6.74 -11.44
C SER A 319 12.23 5.62 -11.77
N SER A 320 13.50 5.78 -11.46
CA SER A 320 14.49 4.70 -11.63
C SER A 320 14.34 3.53 -10.64
N LEU A 321 13.46 3.66 -9.64
CA LEU A 321 13.05 2.54 -8.79
C LEU A 321 12.00 1.65 -9.46
N TYR A 322 11.39 2.15 -10.53
CA TYR A 322 10.45 1.42 -11.38
C TYR A 322 11.21 0.90 -12.59
N VAL A 323 11.94 -0.19 -12.45
CA VAL A 323 12.56 -0.82 -13.62
C VAL A 323 11.42 -1.40 -14.45
N ASP A 324 11.25 -0.88 -15.67
CA ASP A 324 10.33 -1.40 -16.68
C ASP A 324 10.74 -2.79 -17.17
#